data_55755cc13acf48702e22dc460889e547
#
_entry.id   55755cc13acf48702e22dc460889e547
#
_cell.length_a   1.000
_cell.length_b   1.000
_cell.length_c   1.000
_cell.angle_alpha   90.00
_cell.angle_beta   90.00
_cell.angle_gamma   90.00
#
_symmetry.space_group_name_H-M   'P 1'
#
loop_
_entity.id
_entity.type
_entity.pdbx_description
1 polymer ?
#
loop_
_entity_poly.entity_id
_entity_poly.type
_entity_poly.pdbx_seq_one_letter_code
_entity_poly.pdbx_strand_id
1 'polypeptide(L)'
;MDIHRLHSGPAEAVIAATGAELQSLRLGGRDLLWGAGALWPRHAPLLFPIVGRLKGDLLRHGGETFPLPRHGFARDRDFALLEGTATTCTVELRDDEASRAAYPFPFVLRVAYTLNATSLRMDLSLRNPGAAPLPASLGLHPAFRWPLAPGLPKAAHRLVFETEEPGPLQRLTAGGLLDPTPHPSPIQGRELPLCEALFAEDALIFLEPRSRGLRFEAEGGPALTLRWDGFPHLGLWAKPDPGPAFLCIEPWEGHADPEGWDGDFADKPGSFLLPPGATRRWSLTLTTDS
;
A
#
# COMPACT_ATOMS: atom_id res chain seq x y z
N MET A 1 5.19 17.36 -14.87
CA MET A 1 4.53 16.52 -13.83
C MET A 1 4.05 17.47 -12.74
N ASP A 2 2.75 17.55 -12.56
CA ASP A 2 2.20 18.40 -11.50
C ASP A 2 2.46 17.74 -10.16
N ILE A 3 3.06 18.48 -9.24
CA ILE A 3 3.38 18.04 -7.89
C ILE A 3 2.79 18.99 -6.86
N HIS A 4 2.35 18.43 -5.74
CA HIS A 4 1.87 19.18 -4.59
C HIS A 4 2.89 19.10 -3.46
N ARG A 5 3.26 20.25 -2.89
CA ARG A 5 4.23 20.32 -1.79
C ARG A 5 3.52 20.77 -0.52
N LEU A 6 3.65 19.96 0.52
CA LEU A 6 3.15 20.27 1.85
C LEU A 6 4.31 20.60 2.78
N HIS A 7 4.09 21.58 3.66
CA HIS A 7 5.06 22.04 4.66
C HIS A 7 4.37 22.29 6.00
N SER A 8 4.96 21.79 7.08
CA SER A 8 4.47 22.03 8.45
C SER A 8 5.68 22.10 9.40
N GLY A 9 6.21 23.30 9.64
CA GLY A 9 7.46 23.47 10.37
C GLY A 9 8.63 22.77 9.63
N PRO A 10 9.32 21.80 10.28
CA PRO A 10 10.41 21.06 9.65
C PRO A 10 9.94 19.89 8.77
N ALA A 11 8.64 19.59 8.78
CA ALA A 11 8.08 18.50 7.99
C ALA A 11 7.79 18.95 6.55
N GLU A 12 8.07 18.05 5.61
CA GLU A 12 7.83 18.25 4.17
C GLU A 12 7.27 16.96 3.55
N ALA A 13 6.34 17.10 2.62
CA ALA A 13 5.85 16.00 1.78
C ALA A 13 5.66 16.48 0.35
N VAL A 14 5.94 15.59 -0.61
CA VAL A 14 5.72 15.83 -2.04
C VAL A 14 4.80 14.75 -2.57
N ILE A 15 3.69 15.17 -3.16
CA ILE A 15 2.67 14.30 -3.75
C ILE A 15 2.62 14.58 -5.26
N ALA A 16 2.76 13.55 -6.08
CA ALA A 16 2.57 13.65 -7.52
C ALA A 16 1.09 13.58 -7.89
N ALA A 17 0.68 14.30 -8.93
CA ALA A 17 -0.65 14.11 -9.53
C ALA A 17 -0.79 12.70 -10.09
N THR A 18 0.24 12.17 -10.75
CA THR A 18 0.26 10.79 -11.24
C THR A 18 0.27 9.81 -10.06
N GLY A 19 -0.74 8.97 -10.00
CA GLY A 19 -0.92 7.95 -8.95
C GLY A 19 -1.34 8.51 -7.60
N ALA A 20 -1.52 9.84 -7.45
CA ALA A 20 -1.58 10.49 -6.15
C ALA A 20 -0.40 10.07 -5.25
N GLU A 21 0.75 9.74 -5.84
CA GLU A 21 1.84 9.07 -5.17
C GLU A 21 2.61 10.01 -4.23
N LEU A 22 2.78 9.59 -2.99
CA LEU A 22 3.69 10.25 -2.04
C LEU A 22 5.14 9.97 -2.48
N GLN A 23 5.82 10.96 -3.05
CA GLN A 23 7.17 10.82 -3.63
C GLN A 23 8.29 11.09 -2.62
N SER A 24 8.04 11.97 -1.67
CA SER A 24 8.97 12.20 -0.57
C SER A 24 8.23 12.53 0.71
N LEU A 25 8.83 12.17 1.83
CA LEU A 25 8.35 12.49 3.16
C LEU A 25 9.53 12.75 4.08
N ARG A 26 9.57 13.94 4.66
CA ARG A 26 10.52 14.33 5.70
C ARG A 26 9.78 14.62 6.98
N LEU A 27 10.06 13.85 8.04
CA LEU A 27 9.54 14.04 9.38
C LEU A 27 10.68 13.92 10.38
N GLY A 28 10.65 14.70 11.46
CA GLY A 28 11.70 14.70 12.47
C GLY A 28 13.10 14.96 11.88
N GLY A 29 13.19 15.78 10.82
CA GLY A 29 14.45 16.10 10.14
C GLY A 29 15.03 14.99 9.26
N ARG A 30 14.30 13.87 9.03
CA ARG A 30 14.76 12.71 8.27
C ARG A 30 13.91 12.45 7.04
N ASP A 31 14.56 12.09 5.93
CA ASP A 31 13.90 11.58 4.73
C ASP A 31 13.55 10.11 4.95
N LEU A 32 12.26 9.81 4.99
CA LEU A 32 11.76 8.49 5.37
C LEU A 32 11.51 7.56 4.18
N LEU A 33 11.15 8.11 3.01
CA LEU A 33 10.85 7.29 1.85
C LEU A 33 12.08 6.95 1.01
N TRP A 34 11.99 5.82 0.34
CA TRP A 34 12.86 5.45 -0.77
C TRP A 34 12.74 6.48 -1.89
N GLY A 35 13.88 6.94 -2.40
CA GLY A 35 13.94 8.04 -3.38
C GLY A 35 13.69 7.60 -4.83
N ALA A 36 13.16 6.40 -5.06
CA ALA A 36 13.08 5.74 -6.35
C ALA A 36 14.45 5.61 -7.07
N GLY A 37 14.55 4.74 -8.03
CA GLY A 37 15.81 4.55 -8.78
C GLY A 37 15.82 3.23 -9.54
N ALA A 38 17.00 2.84 -10.05
CA ALA A 38 17.15 1.64 -10.86
C ALA A 38 16.72 0.34 -10.13
N LEU A 39 16.87 0.31 -8.81
CA LEU A 39 16.47 -0.83 -8.00
C LEU A 39 14.94 -1.01 -8.02
N TRP A 40 14.20 0.07 -7.81
CA TRP A 40 12.75 0.11 -7.87
C TRP A 40 12.29 1.55 -8.19
N PRO A 41 11.59 1.77 -9.33
CA PRO A 41 11.32 3.12 -9.85
C PRO A 41 10.04 3.77 -9.30
N ARG A 42 9.61 3.39 -8.08
CA ARG A 42 8.44 3.95 -7.40
C ARG A 42 8.79 4.31 -5.96
N HIS A 43 7.91 5.07 -5.28
CA HIS A 43 8.08 5.53 -3.90
C HIS A 43 7.01 4.93 -2.96
N ALA A 44 5.75 5.19 -3.25
CA ALA A 44 4.59 4.79 -2.43
C ALA A 44 3.33 4.64 -3.30
N PRO A 45 3.32 3.72 -4.29
CA PRO A 45 2.21 3.62 -5.22
C PRO A 45 0.91 3.21 -4.55
N LEU A 46 -0.19 3.75 -5.08
CA LEU A 46 -1.55 3.38 -4.74
C LEU A 46 -1.98 2.17 -5.59
N LEU A 47 -2.53 1.16 -4.95
CA LEU A 47 -2.97 -0.09 -5.59
C LEU A 47 -4.50 -0.06 -5.73
N PHE A 48 -5.00 0.07 -6.98
CA PHE A 48 -6.43 0.09 -7.29
C PHE A 48 -6.65 -0.16 -8.80
N PRO A 49 -7.68 -0.89 -9.20
CA PRO A 49 -8.76 -1.49 -8.42
C PRO A 49 -8.45 -2.88 -7.86
N ILE A 50 -7.22 -3.34 -7.99
CA ILE A 50 -6.75 -4.62 -7.47
C ILE A 50 -5.45 -4.47 -6.68
N VAL A 51 -5.24 -5.36 -5.71
CA VAL A 51 -3.99 -5.59 -5.01
C VAL A 51 -3.40 -6.91 -5.51
N GLY A 52 -2.11 -6.91 -5.85
CA GLY A 52 -1.46 -8.09 -6.40
C GLY A 52 -1.83 -8.34 -7.86
N ARG A 53 -1.81 -9.60 -8.27
CA ARG A 53 -2.01 -10.05 -9.65
C ARG A 53 -3.28 -10.88 -9.78
N LEU A 54 -4.04 -10.67 -10.86
CA LEU A 54 -5.10 -11.55 -11.28
C LEU A 54 -4.54 -12.66 -12.17
N LYS A 55 -5.16 -13.82 -12.19
CA LYS A 55 -4.77 -14.96 -13.02
C LYS A 55 -4.83 -14.60 -14.51
N GLY A 56 -3.66 -14.68 -15.16
CA GLY A 56 -3.51 -14.29 -16.56
C GLY A 56 -3.56 -12.78 -16.81
N ASP A 57 -3.46 -11.93 -15.78
CA ASP A 57 -3.65 -10.48 -15.83
C ASP A 57 -5.03 -10.10 -16.40
N LEU A 58 -6.07 -10.89 -16.09
CA LEU A 58 -7.44 -10.72 -16.57
C LEU A 58 -8.44 -10.59 -15.41
N LEU A 59 -9.14 -9.48 -15.37
CA LEU A 59 -10.36 -9.34 -14.58
C LEU A 59 -11.50 -10.05 -15.31
N ARG A 60 -12.20 -10.96 -14.64
CA ARG A 60 -13.35 -11.69 -15.14
C ARG A 60 -14.61 -11.18 -14.49
N HIS A 61 -15.57 -10.73 -15.27
CA HIS A 61 -16.84 -10.24 -14.72
C HIS A 61 -17.98 -10.38 -15.74
N GLY A 62 -19.11 -10.95 -15.30
CA GLY A 62 -20.30 -11.10 -16.13
C GLY A 62 -20.09 -11.96 -17.40
N GLY A 63 -19.14 -12.89 -17.38
CA GLY A 63 -18.76 -13.72 -18.53
C GLY A 63 -17.79 -13.04 -19.52
N GLU A 64 -17.39 -11.79 -19.26
CA GLU A 64 -16.38 -11.05 -20.04
C GLU A 64 -15.02 -11.03 -19.34
N THR A 65 -13.97 -10.70 -20.08
CA THR A 65 -12.61 -10.56 -19.55
C THR A 65 -12.00 -9.22 -19.95
N PHE A 66 -11.32 -8.58 -18.98
CA PHE A 66 -10.72 -7.27 -19.14
C PHE A 66 -9.23 -7.35 -18.75
N PRO A 67 -8.30 -6.93 -19.63
CA PRO A 67 -6.89 -6.88 -19.30
C PRO A 67 -6.63 -5.90 -18.15
N LEU A 68 -6.05 -6.40 -17.05
CA LEU A 68 -5.77 -5.58 -15.88
C LEU A 68 -4.41 -5.99 -15.27
N PRO A 69 -3.38 -5.14 -15.36
CA PRO A 69 -2.05 -5.48 -14.89
C PRO A 69 -1.98 -5.56 -13.37
N ARG A 70 -0.93 -6.20 -12.85
CA ARG A 70 -0.64 -6.28 -11.41
C ARG A 70 -0.79 -4.92 -10.75
N HIS A 71 -1.54 -4.87 -9.65
CA HIS A 71 -1.87 -3.68 -8.85
C HIS A 71 -2.79 -2.68 -9.53
N GLY A 72 -3.38 -3.02 -10.68
CA GLY A 72 -4.30 -2.16 -11.41
C GLY A 72 -3.62 -0.96 -12.06
N PHE A 73 -4.38 0.11 -12.24
CA PHE A 73 -3.98 1.26 -13.05
C PHE A 73 -3.87 2.59 -12.29
N ALA A 74 -4.41 2.73 -11.07
CA ALA A 74 -4.50 4.03 -10.40
C ALA A 74 -3.15 4.71 -10.22
N ARG A 75 -2.09 3.93 -9.97
CA ARG A 75 -0.72 4.42 -9.82
C ARG A 75 -0.11 5.03 -11.10
N ASP A 76 -0.73 4.82 -12.25
CA ASP A 76 -0.27 5.29 -13.56
C ASP A 76 -1.24 6.32 -14.18
N ARG A 77 -2.24 6.79 -13.40
CA ARG A 77 -3.26 7.76 -13.84
C ARG A 77 -3.08 9.09 -13.11
N ASP A 78 -3.39 10.19 -13.78
CA ASP A 78 -3.36 11.50 -13.16
C ASP A 78 -4.64 11.76 -12.36
N PHE A 79 -4.46 12.16 -11.11
CA PHE A 79 -5.52 12.59 -10.21
C PHE A 79 -5.69 14.09 -10.31
N ALA A 80 -6.94 14.55 -10.39
CA ALA A 80 -7.27 15.96 -10.36
C ALA A 80 -7.14 16.52 -8.95
N LEU A 81 -6.46 17.65 -8.80
CA LEU A 81 -6.44 18.37 -7.53
C LEU A 81 -7.82 19.00 -7.28
N LEU A 82 -8.45 18.68 -6.16
CA LEU A 82 -9.71 19.29 -5.72
C LEU A 82 -9.47 20.51 -4.83
N GLU A 83 -8.57 20.37 -3.86
CA GLU A 83 -8.21 21.42 -2.92
C GLU A 83 -6.78 21.22 -2.42
N GLY A 84 -6.12 22.31 -2.04
CA GLY A 84 -4.77 22.28 -1.51
C GLY A 84 -4.47 23.52 -0.68
N THR A 85 -3.71 23.29 0.40
CA THR A 85 -3.14 24.33 1.27
C THR A 85 -1.65 24.05 1.48
N ALA A 86 -0.99 24.79 2.36
CA ALA A 86 0.39 24.50 2.73
C ALA A 86 0.55 23.15 3.45
N THR A 87 -0.50 22.63 4.11
CA THR A 87 -0.45 21.44 4.95
C THR A 87 -1.40 20.32 4.52
N THR A 88 -2.26 20.57 3.56
CA THR A 88 -3.25 19.57 3.07
C THR A 88 -3.34 19.57 1.56
N CYS A 89 -3.65 18.42 0.98
CA CYS A 89 -4.16 18.35 -0.38
C CYS A 89 -5.14 17.19 -0.53
N THR A 90 -6.16 17.39 -1.37
CA THR A 90 -7.12 16.35 -1.75
C THR A 90 -7.11 16.21 -3.26
N VAL A 91 -6.89 14.98 -3.71
CA VAL A 91 -6.86 14.63 -5.13
C VAL A 91 -7.90 13.55 -5.44
N GLU A 92 -8.40 13.53 -6.68
CA GLU A 92 -9.49 12.64 -7.10
C GLU A 92 -9.18 12.00 -8.45
N LEU A 93 -9.45 10.69 -8.56
CA LEU A 93 -9.53 9.94 -9.80
C LEU A 93 -10.97 9.47 -10.01
N ARG A 94 -11.52 9.73 -11.19
CA ARG A 94 -12.82 9.19 -11.65
C ARG A 94 -12.59 8.20 -12.78
N ASP A 95 -13.55 7.33 -12.94
CA ASP A 95 -13.61 6.48 -14.12
C ASP A 95 -13.77 7.31 -15.39
N ASP A 96 -13.15 6.83 -16.44
CA ASP A 96 -13.24 7.34 -17.80
C ASP A 96 -13.34 6.16 -18.80
N GLU A 97 -13.43 6.45 -20.09
CA GLU A 97 -13.53 5.43 -21.13
C GLU A 97 -12.35 4.44 -21.07
N ALA A 98 -11.12 4.95 -20.88
CA ALA A 98 -9.92 4.12 -20.83
C ALA A 98 -9.86 3.24 -19.57
N SER A 99 -10.28 3.73 -18.41
CA SER A 99 -10.37 2.91 -17.19
C SER A 99 -11.47 1.86 -17.29
N ARG A 100 -12.62 2.17 -17.91
CA ARG A 100 -13.73 1.23 -18.09
C ARG A 100 -13.39 0.09 -19.06
N ALA A 101 -12.47 0.30 -19.98
CA ALA A 101 -11.97 -0.77 -20.87
C ALA A 101 -11.18 -1.86 -20.10
N ALA A 102 -10.64 -1.55 -18.92
CA ALA A 102 -9.91 -2.50 -18.06
C ALA A 102 -10.68 -2.89 -16.78
N TYR A 103 -11.62 -2.04 -16.36
CA TYR A 103 -12.39 -2.18 -15.12
C TYR A 103 -13.77 -1.55 -15.33
N PRO A 104 -14.81 -2.33 -15.73
CA PRO A 104 -16.07 -1.83 -16.28
C PRO A 104 -17.03 -1.27 -15.22
N PHE A 105 -16.52 -0.64 -14.18
CA PHE A 105 -17.28 -0.09 -13.06
C PHE A 105 -17.05 1.40 -12.93
N PRO A 106 -18.11 2.22 -12.75
CA PRO A 106 -17.96 3.62 -12.40
C PRO A 106 -17.46 3.77 -10.96
N PHE A 107 -16.50 4.67 -10.74
CA PHE A 107 -15.94 4.92 -9.41
C PHE A 107 -15.50 6.38 -9.22
N VAL A 108 -15.41 6.78 -7.95
CA VAL A 108 -14.74 8.01 -7.53
C VAL A 108 -13.79 7.65 -6.41
N LEU A 109 -12.49 7.74 -6.67
CA LEU A 109 -11.43 7.49 -5.71
C LEU A 109 -10.79 8.81 -5.29
N ARG A 110 -10.76 9.11 -3.97
CA ARG A 110 -10.12 10.30 -3.41
C ARG A 110 -9.02 9.91 -2.45
N VAL A 111 -7.97 10.71 -2.47
CA VAL A 111 -6.88 10.64 -1.50
C VAL A 111 -6.66 12.04 -0.92
N ALA A 112 -6.75 12.15 0.40
CA ALA A 112 -6.49 13.38 1.13
C ALA A 112 -5.24 13.20 2.00
N TYR A 113 -4.32 14.14 1.90
CA TYR A 113 -3.09 14.20 2.68
C TYR A 113 -3.17 15.34 3.69
N THR A 114 -2.78 15.08 4.93
CA THR A 114 -2.65 16.08 5.99
C THR A 114 -1.28 15.95 6.65
N LEU A 115 -0.47 16.99 6.57
CA LEU A 115 0.88 17.04 7.13
C LEU A 115 0.88 17.90 8.40
N ASN A 116 1.44 17.33 9.48
CA ASN A 116 1.78 18.04 10.70
C ASN A 116 3.31 17.96 10.95
N ALA A 117 3.81 18.67 11.94
CA ALA A 117 5.25 18.74 12.24
C ALA A 117 5.92 17.36 12.45
N THR A 118 5.19 16.38 12.96
CA THR A 118 5.69 15.03 13.30
C THR A 118 4.90 13.91 12.63
N SER A 119 3.90 14.21 11.82
CA SER A 119 3.04 13.18 11.22
C SER A 119 2.52 13.54 9.84
N LEU A 120 2.33 12.51 9.02
CA LEU A 120 1.54 12.56 7.79
C LEU A 120 0.37 11.59 7.92
N ARG A 121 -0.84 12.08 7.63
CA ARG A 121 -2.04 11.27 7.51
C ARG A 121 -2.50 11.22 6.06
N MET A 122 -2.85 10.02 5.60
CA MET A 122 -3.53 9.75 4.34
C MET A 122 -4.92 9.23 4.64
N ASP A 123 -5.95 9.91 4.15
CA ASP A 123 -7.34 9.45 4.18
C ASP A 123 -7.78 9.11 2.76
N LEU A 124 -8.26 7.88 2.55
CA LEU A 124 -8.72 7.40 1.25
C LEU A 124 -10.23 7.14 1.30
N SER A 125 -10.90 7.42 0.21
CA SER A 125 -12.31 7.08 0.05
C SER A 125 -12.61 6.62 -1.37
N LEU A 126 -13.36 5.53 -1.48
CA LEU A 126 -13.91 5.04 -2.74
C LEU A 126 -15.43 5.13 -2.66
N ARG A 127 -16.03 5.83 -3.62
CA ARG A 127 -17.47 5.91 -3.79
C ARG A 127 -17.88 5.14 -5.03
N ASN A 128 -18.97 4.39 -4.92
CA ASN A 128 -19.67 3.80 -6.05
C ASN A 128 -20.77 4.76 -6.55
N PRO A 129 -20.59 5.49 -7.65
CA PRO A 129 -21.63 6.35 -8.21
C PRO A 129 -22.60 5.60 -9.15
N GLY A 130 -22.35 4.30 -9.40
CA GLY A 130 -23.13 3.47 -10.31
C GLY A 130 -24.40 2.90 -9.70
N ALA A 131 -25.16 2.19 -10.53
CA ALA A 131 -26.42 1.53 -10.14
C ALA A 131 -26.23 0.05 -9.73
N ALA A 132 -25.06 -0.54 -9.99
CA ALA A 132 -24.70 -1.91 -9.62
C ALA A 132 -23.64 -1.93 -8.51
N PRO A 133 -23.50 -3.02 -7.74
CA PRO A 133 -22.39 -3.19 -6.80
C PRO A 133 -21.03 -3.07 -7.51
N LEU A 134 -20.06 -2.49 -6.83
CA LEU A 134 -18.70 -2.27 -7.33
C LEU A 134 -17.74 -3.18 -6.56
N PRO A 135 -17.21 -4.25 -7.20
CA PRO A 135 -16.17 -5.08 -6.61
C PRO A 135 -14.82 -4.40 -6.72
N ALA A 136 -14.05 -4.33 -5.65
CA ALA A 136 -12.74 -3.70 -5.68
C ALA A 136 -11.80 -4.24 -4.61
N SER A 137 -10.54 -3.90 -4.77
CA SER A 137 -9.49 -3.96 -3.76
C SER A 137 -8.77 -2.61 -3.71
N LEU A 138 -8.19 -2.27 -2.57
CA LEU A 138 -7.39 -1.06 -2.41
C LEU A 138 -6.20 -1.33 -1.50
N GLY A 139 -5.04 -0.77 -1.84
CA GLY A 139 -3.84 -0.92 -1.03
C GLY A 139 -2.89 0.25 -1.16
N LEU A 140 -2.03 0.38 -0.17
CA LEU A 140 -0.91 1.30 -0.15
C LEU A 140 0.40 0.50 -0.18
N HIS A 141 1.40 1.01 -0.90
CA HIS A 141 2.68 0.31 -1.06
C HIS A 141 3.88 1.25 -0.79
N PRO A 142 3.91 1.95 0.38
CA PRO A 142 4.99 2.86 0.69
C PRO A 142 6.29 2.10 0.97
N ALA A 143 7.38 2.54 0.33
CA ALA A 143 8.73 2.05 0.56
C ALA A 143 9.48 3.00 1.49
N PHE A 144 9.83 2.53 2.66
CA PHE A 144 10.62 3.28 3.63
C PHE A 144 12.09 2.96 3.50
N ARG A 145 12.97 3.93 3.75
CA ARG A 145 14.41 3.70 3.78
C ARG A 145 14.76 2.62 4.79
N TRP A 146 15.58 1.68 4.38
CA TRP A 146 16.15 0.65 5.25
C TRP A 146 17.64 0.52 4.95
N PRO A 147 18.51 1.07 5.80
CA PRO A 147 18.28 1.54 7.16
C PRO A 147 17.55 2.90 7.24
N LEU A 148 16.89 3.15 8.39
CA LEU A 148 16.15 4.40 8.68
C LEU A 148 17.04 5.64 8.79
N ALA A 149 18.34 5.46 9.01
CA ALA A 149 19.31 6.54 9.00
C ALA A 149 20.66 6.04 8.47
N PRO A 150 21.46 6.91 7.82
CA PRO A 150 22.80 6.57 7.37
C PRO A 150 23.69 6.04 8.50
N GLY A 151 24.48 5.01 8.20
CA GLY A 151 25.45 4.43 9.13
C GLY A 151 24.87 3.38 10.09
N LEU A 152 23.56 3.19 10.14
CA LEU A 152 22.96 2.10 10.92
C LEU A 152 23.02 0.80 10.12
N PRO A 153 23.39 -0.34 10.75
CA PRO A 153 23.30 -1.63 10.10
C PRO A 153 21.83 -2.03 9.90
N LYS A 154 21.51 -2.65 8.77
CA LYS A 154 20.15 -3.14 8.47
C LYS A 154 19.64 -4.11 9.55
N ALA A 155 20.52 -4.99 10.03
CA ALA A 155 20.20 -5.98 11.06
C ALA A 155 19.89 -5.39 12.45
N ALA A 156 20.15 -4.09 12.67
CA ALA A 156 19.74 -3.41 13.91
C ALA A 156 18.26 -2.98 13.90
N HIS A 157 17.54 -3.27 12.80
CA HIS A 157 16.15 -2.86 12.65
C HIS A 157 15.19 -4.02 12.93
N ARG A 158 14.02 -3.66 13.44
CA ARG A 158 12.90 -4.58 13.65
C ARG A 158 11.56 -3.88 13.39
N LEU A 159 10.53 -4.68 13.17
CA LEU A 159 9.14 -4.25 13.29
C LEU A 159 8.61 -4.71 14.64
N VAL A 160 7.96 -3.79 15.37
CA VAL A 160 7.28 -4.09 16.63
C VAL A 160 5.79 -3.84 16.41
N PHE A 161 5.02 -4.90 16.38
CA PHE A 161 3.58 -4.86 16.17
C PHE A 161 2.86 -4.37 17.44
N GLU A 162 1.67 -3.81 17.26
CA GLU A 162 0.84 -3.28 18.35
C GLU A 162 0.42 -4.37 19.34
N THR A 163 0.19 -5.59 18.86
CA THR A 163 -0.15 -6.78 19.64
C THR A 163 0.60 -8.01 19.12
N GLU A 164 0.46 -9.15 19.81
CA GLU A 164 1.06 -10.43 19.36
C GLU A 164 0.44 -10.91 18.06
N GLU A 165 1.29 -11.36 17.13
CA GLU A 165 0.92 -11.86 15.81
C GLU A 165 1.24 -13.36 15.66
N PRO A 166 0.41 -14.26 16.21
CA PRO A 166 0.66 -15.70 16.17
C PRO A 166 0.23 -16.35 14.84
N GLY A 167 -0.46 -15.59 13.98
CA GLY A 167 -1.02 -16.10 12.73
C GLY A 167 0.05 -16.51 11.72
N PRO A 168 -0.28 -17.44 10.80
CA PRO A 168 0.59 -17.77 9.70
C PRO A 168 0.68 -16.61 8.70
N LEU A 169 1.65 -16.69 7.81
CA LEU A 169 1.72 -15.82 6.63
C LEU A 169 1.43 -16.62 5.35
N GLN A 170 1.13 -15.91 4.30
CA GLN A 170 1.07 -16.44 2.94
C GLN A 170 2.25 -15.93 2.13
N ARG A 171 2.55 -16.64 1.03
CA ARG A 171 3.57 -16.28 0.04
C ARG A 171 2.92 -16.14 -1.33
N LEU A 172 3.68 -15.65 -2.29
CA LEU A 172 3.30 -15.69 -3.69
C LEU A 172 3.95 -16.88 -4.38
N THR A 173 3.22 -17.51 -5.30
CA THR A 173 3.79 -18.46 -6.24
C THR A 173 4.76 -17.75 -7.20
N ALA A 174 5.56 -18.49 -7.95
CA ALA A 174 6.42 -17.94 -9.00
C ALA A 174 5.63 -17.14 -10.06
N GLY A 175 4.34 -17.41 -10.23
CA GLY A 175 3.42 -16.65 -11.08
C GLY A 175 2.91 -15.35 -10.48
N GLY A 176 3.21 -15.07 -9.21
CA GLY A 176 2.75 -13.88 -8.49
C GLY A 176 1.30 -13.97 -8.02
N LEU A 177 0.73 -15.16 -7.96
CA LEU A 177 -0.57 -15.47 -7.36
C LEU A 177 -0.38 -15.85 -5.89
N LEU A 178 -1.45 -15.76 -5.09
CA LEU A 178 -1.41 -16.15 -3.69
C LEU A 178 -1.29 -17.66 -3.58
N ASP A 179 -0.23 -18.14 -2.92
CA ASP A 179 -0.10 -19.56 -2.57
C ASP A 179 -1.15 -19.90 -1.50
N PRO A 180 -2.00 -20.90 -1.69
CA PRO A 180 -2.98 -21.30 -0.69
C PRO A 180 -2.34 -21.92 0.56
N THR A 181 -1.08 -22.34 0.50
CA THR A 181 -0.38 -22.98 1.62
C THR A 181 0.05 -21.95 2.65
N PRO A 182 -0.40 -22.07 3.92
CA PRO A 182 0.09 -21.18 4.98
C PRO A 182 1.52 -21.55 5.39
N HIS A 183 2.34 -20.53 5.62
CA HIS A 183 3.73 -20.67 6.08
C HIS A 183 3.86 -20.22 7.54
N PRO A 184 4.81 -20.78 8.29
CA PRO A 184 5.12 -20.30 9.64
C PRO A 184 5.52 -18.81 9.63
N SER A 185 4.96 -18.05 10.57
CA SER A 185 5.35 -16.65 10.72
C SER A 185 6.74 -16.52 11.34
N PRO A 186 7.59 -15.62 10.83
CA PRO A 186 8.87 -15.30 11.47
C PRO A 186 8.72 -14.33 12.67
N ILE A 187 7.52 -13.85 12.96
CA ILE A 187 7.23 -12.95 14.06
C ILE A 187 7.31 -13.73 15.39
N GLN A 188 8.03 -13.17 16.36
CA GLN A 188 8.16 -13.72 17.72
C GLN A 188 7.40 -12.81 18.68
N GLY A 189 6.24 -13.27 19.15
CA GLY A 189 5.34 -12.43 19.94
C GLY A 189 4.87 -11.23 19.15
N ARG A 190 5.48 -10.07 19.38
CA ARG A 190 5.19 -8.81 18.70
C ARG A 190 6.33 -8.34 17.80
N GLU A 191 7.46 -9.03 17.76
CA GLU A 191 8.66 -8.54 17.12
C GLU A 191 9.03 -9.35 15.87
N LEU A 192 9.42 -8.64 14.83
CA LEU A 192 10.03 -9.18 13.62
C LEU A 192 11.41 -8.54 13.45
N PRO A 193 12.50 -9.21 13.89
CA PRO A 193 13.85 -8.77 13.53
C PRO A 193 14.04 -8.79 12.02
N LEU A 194 14.56 -7.71 11.45
CA LEU A 194 14.69 -7.58 10.00
C LEU A 194 16.02 -8.13 9.50
N CYS A 195 15.93 -8.98 8.49
CA CYS A 195 17.07 -9.42 7.70
C CYS A 195 16.68 -9.60 6.22
N GLU A 196 17.64 -9.54 5.34
CA GLU A 196 17.40 -9.65 3.89
C GLU A 196 16.81 -11.01 3.48
N ALA A 197 17.17 -12.06 4.19
CA ALA A 197 16.69 -13.43 3.92
C ALA A 197 15.17 -13.59 4.05
N LEU A 198 14.50 -12.75 4.83
CA LEU A 198 13.03 -12.75 4.95
C LEU A 198 12.32 -12.58 3.60
N PHE A 199 12.95 -11.85 2.68
CA PHE A 199 12.37 -11.45 1.40
C PHE A 199 12.92 -12.23 0.20
N ALA A 200 13.73 -13.29 0.44
CA ALA A 200 14.30 -14.13 -0.62
C ALA A 200 13.20 -14.81 -1.47
N GLU A 201 12.04 -15.09 -0.87
CA GLU A 201 10.88 -15.71 -1.51
C GLU A 201 9.73 -14.69 -1.69
N ASP A 202 10.06 -13.45 -2.12
CA ASP A 202 9.10 -12.35 -2.30
C ASP A 202 8.46 -11.87 -0.98
N ALA A 203 7.25 -11.33 -1.02
CA ALA A 203 6.57 -10.69 0.10
C ALA A 203 6.15 -11.66 1.22
N LEU A 204 6.14 -11.16 2.46
CA LEU A 204 5.45 -11.74 3.59
C LEU A 204 4.02 -11.18 3.61
N ILE A 205 3.00 -12.01 3.49
CA ILE A 205 1.62 -11.59 3.38
C ILE A 205 0.82 -12.09 4.59
N PHE A 206 0.33 -11.16 5.40
CA PHE A 206 -0.52 -11.43 6.56
C PHE A 206 -1.97 -11.08 6.19
N LEU A 207 -2.83 -12.10 6.01
CA LEU A 207 -4.22 -11.87 5.61
C LEU A 207 -5.10 -11.39 6.78
N GLU A 208 -4.76 -11.77 8.00
CA GLU A 208 -5.54 -11.41 9.17
C GLU A 208 -4.63 -10.99 10.35
N PRO A 209 -3.75 -9.97 10.18
CA PRO A 209 -2.97 -9.48 11.31
C PRO A 209 -3.92 -8.89 12.36
N ARG A 210 -3.61 -9.13 13.64
CA ARG A 210 -4.38 -8.59 14.76
C ARG A 210 -4.14 -7.10 14.96
N SER A 211 -2.89 -6.66 14.71
CA SER A 211 -2.48 -5.27 14.83
C SER A 211 -3.08 -4.41 13.72
N ARG A 212 -3.31 -3.15 14.05
CA ARG A 212 -3.60 -2.06 13.10
C ARG A 212 -2.56 -0.96 13.17
N GLY A 213 -1.41 -1.29 13.72
CA GLY A 213 -0.24 -0.45 13.79
C GLY A 213 1.01 -1.24 14.11
N LEU A 214 2.14 -0.69 13.74
CA LEU A 214 3.46 -1.19 14.07
C LEU A 214 4.47 -0.05 14.17
N ARG A 215 5.59 -0.34 14.79
CA ARG A 215 6.74 0.54 14.87
C ARG A 215 7.89 -0.09 14.08
N PHE A 216 8.40 0.61 13.10
CA PHE A 216 9.62 0.30 12.39
C PHE A 216 10.74 1.10 13.05
N GLU A 217 11.68 0.41 13.70
CA GLU A 217 12.69 1.06 14.52
C GLU A 217 14.06 0.42 14.38
N ALA A 218 15.10 1.20 14.67
CA ALA A 218 16.45 0.73 14.90
C ALA A 218 16.75 0.75 16.41
N GLU A 219 17.45 -0.24 16.93
CA GLU A 219 17.85 -0.29 18.32
C GLU A 219 18.69 0.94 18.69
N GLY A 220 18.24 1.70 19.71
CA GLY A 220 18.86 2.96 20.13
C GLY A 220 18.86 4.08 19.08
N GLY A 221 18.08 3.93 18.02
CA GLY A 221 18.02 4.80 16.88
C GLY A 221 16.63 5.37 16.59
N PRO A 222 16.43 5.86 15.35
CA PRO A 222 15.16 6.43 14.94
C PRO A 222 14.07 5.38 14.81
N ALA A 223 12.82 5.85 14.93
CA ALA A 223 11.65 5.04 14.68
C ALA A 223 10.60 5.76 13.84
N LEU A 224 9.80 4.97 13.14
CA LEU A 224 8.63 5.37 12.40
C LEU A 224 7.45 4.50 12.86
N THR A 225 6.40 5.13 13.36
CA THR A 225 5.16 4.45 13.73
C THR A 225 4.17 4.54 12.58
N LEU A 226 3.61 3.42 12.20
CA LEU A 226 2.54 3.30 11.22
C LEU A 226 1.26 2.86 11.93
N ARG A 227 0.14 3.52 11.65
CA ARG A 227 -1.21 3.10 12.06
C ARG A 227 -2.14 3.18 10.87
N TRP A 228 -2.94 2.14 10.68
CA TRP A 228 -3.90 2.08 9.58
C TRP A 228 -5.28 1.67 10.07
N ASP A 229 -6.29 2.09 9.33
CA ASP A 229 -7.68 1.70 9.54
C ASP A 229 -8.33 1.33 8.20
N GLY A 230 -9.28 0.38 8.24
CA GLY A 230 -9.97 -0.12 7.05
C GLY A 230 -9.21 -1.18 6.25
N PHE A 231 -7.91 -1.38 6.49
CA PHE A 231 -7.09 -2.37 5.81
C PHE A 231 -6.95 -3.65 6.65
N PRO A 232 -7.60 -4.77 6.25
CA PRO A 232 -7.53 -6.03 7.00
C PRO A 232 -6.22 -6.80 6.81
N HIS A 233 -5.48 -6.56 5.72
CA HIS A 233 -4.28 -7.31 5.36
C HIS A 233 -3.03 -6.44 5.45
N LEU A 234 -1.87 -7.08 5.60
CA LEU A 234 -0.57 -6.43 5.61
C LEU A 234 0.42 -7.20 4.74
N GLY A 235 1.07 -6.50 3.81
CA GLY A 235 2.24 -6.98 3.08
C GLY A 235 3.52 -6.36 3.63
N LEU A 236 4.59 -7.17 3.68
CA LEU A 236 5.94 -6.69 3.93
C LEU A 236 6.82 -7.16 2.76
N TRP A 237 7.50 -6.22 2.12
CA TRP A 237 8.33 -6.55 0.96
C TRP A 237 9.59 -5.70 0.89
N ALA A 238 10.65 -6.31 0.42
CA ALA A 238 11.87 -5.64 -0.01
C ALA A 238 12.41 -6.34 -1.24
N LYS A 239 13.06 -5.62 -2.13
CA LYS A 239 13.68 -6.25 -3.30
C LYS A 239 14.94 -7.00 -2.88
N PRO A 240 15.03 -8.31 -3.10
CA PRO A 240 16.11 -9.13 -2.53
C PRO A 240 17.51 -8.90 -3.15
N ASP A 241 17.62 -8.36 -4.38
CA ASP A 241 18.89 -8.19 -5.10
C ASP A 241 19.00 -6.78 -5.71
N PRO A 242 20.11 -6.08 -5.54
CA PRO A 242 21.42 -6.38 -4.90
C PRO A 242 21.48 -6.15 -3.38
N GLY A 243 20.41 -6.34 -2.68
CA GLY A 243 20.21 -6.09 -1.26
C GLY A 243 19.28 -4.89 -1.04
N PRO A 244 18.28 -5.01 -0.16
CA PRO A 244 17.26 -4.01 -0.01
C PRO A 244 17.85 -2.68 0.50
N ALA A 245 17.48 -1.58 -0.16
CA ALA A 245 17.70 -0.23 0.29
C ALA A 245 16.43 0.38 0.88
N PHE A 246 15.35 -0.40 0.90
CA PHE A 246 14.05 -0.04 1.42
C PHE A 246 13.30 -1.25 1.95
N LEU A 247 12.30 -0.97 2.77
CA LEU A 247 11.29 -1.92 3.22
C LEU A 247 9.91 -1.34 2.91
N CYS A 248 9.10 -2.09 2.17
CA CYS A 248 7.69 -1.77 1.98
C CYS A 248 6.88 -2.32 3.14
N ILE A 249 6.00 -1.49 3.71
CA ILE A 249 5.05 -1.85 4.77
C ILE A 249 3.68 -1.44 4.24
N GLU A 250 2.90 -2.43 3.85
CA GLU A 250 1.83 -2.30 2.88
C GLU A 250 0.47 -2.71 3.46
N PRO A 251 -0.33 -1.78 4.02
CA PRO A 251 -1.70 -2.09 4.41
C PRO A 251 -2.61 -2.24 3.18
N TRP A 252 -3.38 -3.35 3.13
CA TRP A 252 -4.25 -3.71 2.00
C TRP A 252 -5.66 -4.10 2.45
N GLU A 253 -6.62 -3.86 1.56
CA GLU A 253 -7.88 -4.60 1.48
C GLU A 253 -7.97 -5.25 0.10
N GLY A 254 -7.74 -6.55 0.07
CA GLY A 254 -7.55 -7.37 -1.12
C GLY A 254 -6.15 -7.96 -1.19
N HIS A 255 -5.97 -8.92 -2.09
CA HIS A 255 -4.71 -9.61 -2.35
C HIS A 255 -4.71 -10.19 -3.77
N ALA A 256 -3.60 -10.76 -4.24
CA ALA A 256 -3.53 -11.47 -5.51
C ALA A 256 -4.58 -12.60 -5.57
N ASP A 257 -4.97 -13.02 -6.77
CA ASP A 257 -5.83 -14.21 -6.91
C ASP A 257 -5.18 -15.39 -6.20
N PRO A 258 -5.93 -16.21 -5.45
CA PRO A 258 -5.46 -17.52 -5.06
C PRO A 258 -5.10 -18.35 -6.30
N GLU A 259 -4.04 -19.17 -6.26
CA GLU A 259 -3.55 -19.89 -7.43
C GLU A 259 -4.61 -20.70 -8.17
N GLY A 260 -5.53 -21.31 -7.44
CA GLY A 260 -6.66 -22.08 -7.99
C GLY A 260 -7.88 -21.25 -8.40
N TRP A 261 -7.86 -19.92 -8.20
CA TRP A 261 -9.01 -19.05 -8.46
C TRP A 261 -9.11 -18.66 -9.94
N ASP A 262 -10.33 -18.72 -10.50
CA ASP A 262 -10.66 -18.26 -11.84
C ASP A 262 -12.11 -17.78 -11.98
N GLY A 263 -12.75 -17.47 -10.84
CA GLY A 263 -14.14 -17.03 -10.77
C GLY A 263 -14.38 -15.57 -11.20
N ASP A 264 -15.63 -15.12 -11.02
CA ASP A 264 -16.01 -13.72 -11.26
C ASP A 264 -15.37 -12.79 -10.22
N PHE A 265 -14.90 -11.62 -10.65
CA PHE A 265 -14.23 -10.65 -9.77
C PHE A 265 -15.12 -10.17 -8.61
N ALA A 266 -16.44 -10.17 -8.79
CA ALA A 266 -17.38 -9.83 -7.72
C ALA A 266 -17.34 -10.81 -6.55
N ASP A 267 -16.95 -12.08 -6.80
CA ASP A 267 -16.85 -13.13 -5.79
C ASP A 267 -15.41 -13.41 -5.34
N LYS A 268 -14.46 -12.58 -5.80
CA LYS A 268 -13.03 -12.77 -5.53
C LYS A 268 -12.72 -12.72 -4.03
N PRO A 269 -12.05 -13.75 -3.47
CA PRO A 269 -11.60 -13.73 -2.09
C PRO A 269 -10.71 -12.50 -1.79
N GLY A 270 -10.94 -11.87 -0.64
CA GLY A 270 -10.21 -10.71 -0.19
C GLY A 270 -10.64 -9.37 -0.79
N SER A 271 -11.37 -9.36 -1.92
CA SER A 271 -11.99 -8.15 -2.47
C SER A 271 -13.27 -7.79 -1.71
N PHE A 272 -13.62 -6.52 -1.73
CA PHE A 272 -14.90 -6.06 -1.16
C PHE A 272 -15.89 -5.70 -2.26
N LEU A 273 -17.16 -5.72 -1.90
CA LEU A 273 -18.27 -5.33 -2.78
C LEU A 273 -18.93 -4.07 -2.21
N LEU A 274 -18.82 -2.94 -2.94
CA LEU A 274 -19.36 -1.66 -2.51
C LEU A 274 -20.75 -1.41 -3.12
N PRO A 275 -21.82 -1.33 -2.31
CA PRO A 275 -23.17 -1.11 -2.82
C PRO A 275 -23.32 0.21 -3.62
N PRO A 276 -24.33 0.32 -4.49
CA PRO A 276 -24.67 1.57 -5.20
C PRO A 276 -24.78 2.74 -4.25
N GLY A 277 -24.16 3.87 -4.60
CA GLY A 277 -24.18 5.12 -3.83
C GLY A 277 -23.32 5.11 -2.55
N ALA A 278 -22.83 3.96 -2.09
CA ALA A 278 -22.03 3.82 -0.88
C ALA A 278 -20.62 4.40 -1.04
N THR A 279 -20.01 4.69 0.11
CA THR A 279 -18.60 5.12 0.20
C THR A 279 -17.88 4.31 1.27
N ARG A 280 -16.75 3.74 0.92
CA ARG A 280 -15.80 3.07 1.83
C ARG A 280 -14.61 3.96 2.11
N ARG A 281 -14.02 3.83 3.32
CA ARG A 281 -12.92 4.70 3.76
C ARG A 281 -11.80 3.89 4.40
N TRP A 282 -10.58 4.40 4.25
CA TRP A 282 -9.36 3.86 4.85
C TRP A 282 -8.45 5.00 5.29
N SER A 283 -7.54 4.72 6.17
CA SER A 283 -6.49 5.68 6.50
C SER A 283 -5.16 5.02 6.84
N LEU A 284 -4.08 5.77 6.62
CA LEU A 284 -2.72 5.48 7.09
C LEU A 284 -2.17 6.73 7.75
N THR A 285 -1.61 6.57 8.95
CA THR A 285 -0.90 7.64 9.66
C THR A 285 0.54 7.21 9.89
N LEU A 286 1.47 8.06 9.50
CA LEU A 286 2.91 7.93 9.70
C LEU A 286 3.33 8.96 10.74
N THR A 287 4.04 8.53 11.80
CA THR A 287 4.47 9.42 12.89
C THR A 287 5.90 9.10 13.28
N THR A 288 6.74 10.12 13.46
CA THR A 288 8.07 9.97 14.06
C THR A 288 8.05 10.45 15.50
N ASP A 289 8.93 9.86 16.31
CA ASP A 289 9.22 10.40 17.63
C ASP A 289 9.83 11.80 17.46
N SER A 290 9.47 12.71 18.33
CA SER A 290 10.01 14.08 18.44
C SER A 290 11.47 14.09 18.91
#